data_f216ea1a1a728b7f4dac30d5a6ad04e2
#
_entry.id   f216ea1a1a728b7f4dac30d5a6ad04e2
#
_cell.length_a   1.000
_cell.length_b   1.000
_cell.length_c   1.000
_cell.angle_alpha   90.00
_cell.angle_beta   90.00
_cell.angle_gamma   90.00
#
_symmetry.space_group_name_H-M   'P 1'
#
loop_
_entity.id
_entity.type
_entity.pdbx_description
1 polymer ?
#
loop_
_entity_poly.entity_id
_entity_poly.type
_entity_poly.pdbx_seq_one_letter_code
_entity_poly.pdbx_strand_id
1 'polypeptide(L)'
;VRPEVTGMFTRPEAERLLLRSALRDGEVFTQLVRGNVPGLQHSTSVPFSLEMLEADFVPFNLNSTAGQQVRQGIIVNDWGRPVGYRVYKYHPANMTRFSAELKTVSAENMLHLAQRKRLHQLRGISLIHGVITRLSDIKDYEESERVAARIAAALGFYIKRGDAQSLGDDGEFSPPGGQRHYDIAPGMIYDDLRPGEDLGMVESNRPNVHLYEFRNGQMRAVAAGTRGSYSSIARDYNGTYSSQRQELVESFEGYNVLQQWFVGQHSRPVYRAWLAMALLSGVEVPPDVDPNSLYNALYLGPVMPWIDPGKEANAWKAIVRGGAGTEAEWARARGKNPQEVKRQRLRETEFNRQHGLVFDSDAANDKGAMPDATAKPKDDRREPDDDD
;
A
#
# COMPACT_ATOMS: atom_id res chain seq x y z
N VAL A 1 14.30 18.67 2.35
CA VAL A 1 15.58 18.07 1.94
C VAL A 1 15.33 16.97 0.95
N ARG A 2 16.13 16.94 -0.12
CA ARG A 2 16.10 15.93 -1.18
C ARG A 2 17.37 15.08 -1.08
N PRO A 3 17.34 13.99 -0.33
CA PRO A 3 18.55 13.25 0.04
C PRO A 3 19.07 12.31 -1.04
N GLU A 4 18.37 12.16 -2.16
CA GLU A 4 18.77 11.25 -3.22
C GLU A 4 19.61 11.97 -4.30
N VAL A 5 20.42 11.19 -5.02
CA VAL A 5 21.47 11.71 -5.93
C VAL A 5 20.94 12.54 -7.09
N THR A 6 19.69 12.35 -7.52
CA THR A 6 19.10 13.12 -8.62
C THR A 6 18.50 14.47 -8.16
N GLY A 7 18.30 14.64 -6.85
CA GLY A 7 17.68 15.82 -6.27
C GLY A 7 16.21 16.02 -6.64
N MET A 8 15.54 15.00 -7.19
CA MET A 8 14.14 15.07 -7.65
C MET A 8 13.15 14.86 -6.52
N PHE A 9 13.43 13.94 -5.60
CA PHE A 9 12.49 13.48 -4.59
C PHE A 9 12.82 13.99 -3.21
N THR A 10 11.79 14.40 -2.47
CA THR A 10 11.89 14.59 -1.02
C THR A 10 12.02 13.24 -0.32
N ARG A 11 12.49 13.22 0.93
CA ARG A 11 12.65 11.97 1.68
C ARG A 11 11.36 11.13 1.76
N PRO A 12 10.17 11.70 2.09
CA PRO A 12 8.93 10.93 2.11
C PRO A 12 8.51 10.38 0.74
N GLU A 13 8.77 11.10 -0.34
CA GLU A 13 8.51 10.64 -1.70
C GLU A 13 9.42 9.48 -2.07
N ALA A 14 10.72 9.61 -1.79
CA ALA A 14 11.71 8.56 -2.01
C ALA A 14 11.38 7.28 -1.24
N GLU A 15 11.07 7.37 0.06
CA GLU A 15 10.69 6.23 0.91
C GLU A 15 9.42 5.54 0.39
N ARG A 16 8.44 6.31 -0.08
CA ARG A 16 7.20 5.77 -0.69
C ARG A 16 7.47 5.03 -1.99
N LEU A 17 8.34 5.57 -2.84
CA LEU A 17 8.73 4.91 -4.10
C LEU A 17 9.51 3.63 -3.82
N LEU A 18 10.48 3.65 -2.91
CA LEU A 18 11.24 2.48 -2.49
C LEU A 18 10.33 1.37 -1.96
N LEU A 19 9.37 1.71 -1.08
CA LEU A 19 8.42 0.75 -0.56
C LEU A 19 7.55 0.16 -1.68
N ARG A 20 7.04 1.00 -2.59
CA ARG A 20 6.24 0.55 -3.75
C ARG A 20 7.02 -0.42 -4.62
N SER A 21 8.27 -0.10 -4.99
CA SER A 21 9.12 -0.97 -5.80
C SER A 21 9.43 -2.27 -5.08
N ALA A 22 9.77 -2.22 -3.79
CA ALA A 22 10.04 -3.42 -3.00
C ALA A 22 8.83 -4.36 -2.88
N LEU A 23 7.60 -3.84 -2.83
CA LEU A 23 6.39 -4.65 -2.80
C LEU A 23 6.02 -5.19 -4.18
N ARG A 24 6.18 -4.37 -5.24
CA ARG A 24 5.88 -4.73 -6.63
C ARG A 24 6.88 -5.75 -7.18
N ASP A 25 8.18 -5.46 -7.04
CA ASP A 25 9.25 -6.23 -7.66
C ASP A 25 9.85 -7.27 -6.71
N GLY A 26 9.52 -7.18 -5.42
CA GLY A 26 10.01 -8.03 -4.35
C GLY A 26 11.23 -7.48 -3.64
N GLU A 27 11.96 -6.56 -4.27
CA GLU A 27 13.17 -5.96 -3.72
C GLU A 27 13.49 -4.61 -4.36
N VAL A 28 14.29 -3.84 -3.65
CA VAL A 28 14.89 -2.59 -4.14
C VAL A 28 16.23 -2.38 -3.42
N PHE A 29 17.14 -1.68 -4.07
CA PHE A 29 18.44 -1.40 -3.53
C PHE A 29 18.63 0.09 -3.29
N THR A 30 19.39 0.44 -2.26
CA THR A 30 19.77 1.82 -1.98
C THR A 30 21.27 1.86 -1.70
N GLN A 31 22.02 2.49 -2.59
CA GLN A 31 23.44 2.73 -2.33
C GLN A 31 23.60 3.97 -1.45
N LEU A 32 24.36 3.84 -0.38
CA LEU A 32 24.76 4.93 0.51
C LEU A 32 25.98 5.61 -0.08
N VAL A 33 25.82 6.81 -0.62
CA VAL A 33 26.89 7.62 -1.18
C VAL A 33 27.43 8.52 -0.08
N ARG A 34 28.67 8.25 0.35
CA ARG A 34 29.33 8.91 1.47
C ARG A 34 30.55 9.68 0.98
N GLY A 35 30.75 10.88 1.54
CA GLY A 35 31.87 11.74 1.19
C GLY A 35 31.68 12.50 -0.11
N ASN A 36 32.65 13.34 -0.44
CA ASN A 36 32.64 14.14 -1.65
C ASN A 36 32.92 13.28 -2.88
N VAL A 37 31.94 13.20 -3.77
CA VAL A 37 32.03 12.46 -5.04
C VAL A 37 32.06 13.47 -6.20
N PRO A 38 33.03 13.38 -7.12
CA PRO A 38 33.12 14.27 -8.26
C PRO A 38 31.81 14.28 -9.08
N GLY A 39 31.27 15.45 -9.36
CA GLY A 39 30.02 15.61 -10.14
C GLY A 39 28.74 15.40 -9.35
N LEU A 40 28.80 15.05 -8.05
CA LEU A 40 27.63 14.94 -7.20
C LEU A 40 27.55 16.14 -6.25
N GLN A 41 26.42 16.83 -6.27
CA GLN A 41 26.09 17.89 -5.33
C GLN A 41 25.13 17.35 -4.28
N HIS A 42 25.58 17.32 -3.01
CA HIS A 42 24.74 16.94 -1.88
C HIS A 42 23.73 18.04 -1.55
N SER A 43 22.53 17.65 -1.11
CA SER A 43 21.46 18.61 -0.77
C SER A 43 21.65 19.32 0.58
N THR A 44 22.66 18.95 1.34
CA THR A 44 23.01 19.53 2.65
C THR A 44 24.53 19.66 2.79
N SER A 45 24.99 20.33 3.85
CA SER A 45 26.41 20.40 4.21
C SER A 45 27.01 19.05 4.61
N VAL A 46 26.18 18.07 4.98
CA VAL A 46 26.65 16.72 5.26
C VAL A 46 26.81 15.97 3.92
N PRO A 47 28.01 15.47 3.60
CA PRO A 47 28.30 14.81 2.33
C PRO A 47 27.75 13.38 2.32
N PHE A 48 26.42 13.28 2.23
CA PHE A 48 25.66 12.05 2.24
C PHE A 48 24.46 12.14 1.29
N SER A 49 24.34 11.15 0.41
CA SER A 49 23.19 11.00 -0.51
C SER A 49 22.82 9.54 -0.69
N LEU A 50 21.63 9.30 -1.20
CA LEU A 50 21.09 7.98 -1.49
C LEU A 50 20.97 7.79 -3.01
N GLU A 51 21.57 6.73 -3.55
CA GLU A 51 21.30 6.30 -4.92
C GLU A 51 20.27 5.16 -4.87
N MET A 52 19.05 5.43 -5.33
CA MET A 52 17.96 4.46 -5.37
C MET A 52 18.04 3.64 -6.65
N LEU A 53 18.04 2.32 -6.52
CA LEU A 53 18.26 1.38 -7.62
C LEU A 53 17.13 0.35 -7.62
N GLU A 54 16.43 0.23 -8.74
CA GLU A 54 15.42 -0.82 -8.95
C GLU A 54 16.08 -2.19 -9.03
N ALA A 55 15.30 -3.26 -8.89
CA ALA A 55 15.77 -4.64 -8.91
C ALA A 55 16.60 -4.98 -10.15
N ASP A 56 16.27 -4.38 -11.29
CA ASP A 56 16.90 -4.60 -12.58
C ASP A 56 18.37 -4.13 -12.65
N PHE A 57 18.77 -3.21 -11.79
CA PHE A 57 20.17 -2.81 -11.71
C PHE A 57 21.11 -3.91 -11.24
N VAL A 58 20.61 -4.93 -10.54
CA VAL A 58 21.38 -6.07 -10.07
C VAL A 58 21.02 -7.30 -10.89
N PRO A 59 21.88 -7.74 -11.85
CA PRO A 59 21.53 -8.78 -12.82
C PRO A 59 21.24 -10.12 -12.14
N PHE A 60 19.99 -10.57 -12.24
CA PHE A 60 19.54 -11.83 -11.64
C PHE A 60 20.24 -13.06 -12.22
N ASN A 61 20.58 -13.02 -13.50
CA ASN A 61 21.19 -14.14 -14.21
C ASN A 61 22.71 -14.24 -14.01
N LEU A 62 23.33 -13.29 -13.31
CA LEU A 62 24.77 -13.29 -13.08
C LEU A 62 25.14 -14.24 -11.96
N ASN A 63 25.75 -15.37 -12.32
CA ASN A 63 26.29 -16.35 -11.40
C ASN A 63 27.75 -16.67 -11.78
N SER A 64 28.63 -16.77 -10.80
CA SER A 64 30.04 -17.14 -10.99
C SER A 64 30.58 -17.82 -9.75
N THR A 65 31.40 -18.85 -9.98
CA THR A 65 32.19 -19.51 -8.92
C THR A 65 33.68 -19.26 -9.08
N ALA A 66 34.09 -18.66 -10.23
CA ALA A 66 35.50 -18.33 -10.49
C ALA A 66 35.89 -17.06 -9.73
N GLY A 67 36.81 -17.18 -8.77
CA GLY A 67 37.23 -16.10 -7.90
C GLY A 67 36.26 -15.82 -6.80
N GLN A 68 35.52 -14.71 -6.88
CA GLN A 68 34.46 -14.38 -5.92
C GLN A 68 33.17 -15.13 -6.25
N GLN A 69 32.55 -15.77 -5.24
CA GLN A 69 31.26 -16.43 -5.43
C GLN A 69 30.16 -15.38 -5.65
N VAL A 70 29.65 -15.33 -6.87
CA VAL A 70 28.52 -14.47 -7.24
C VAL A 70 27.27 -15.33 -7.42
N ARG A 71 26.20 -14.98 -6.75
CA ARG A 71 24.89 -15.64 -6.84
C ARG A 71 23.84 -14.59 -7.14
N GLN A 72 23.22 -14.68 -8.31
CA GLN A 72 22.17 -13.74 -8.75
C GLN A 72 22.59 -12.27 -8.64
N GLY A 73 23.84 -11.95 -9.04
CA GLY A 73 24.38 -10.61 -8.99
C GLY A 73 24.91 -10.16 -7.61
N ILE A 74 24.78 -11.00 -6.59
CA ILE A 74 25.23 -10.72 -5.23
C ILE A 74 26.49 -11.51 -4.93
N ILE A 75 27.55 -10.85 -4.50
CA ILE A 75 28.80 -11.48 -4.08
C ILE A 75 28.61 -11.96 -2.64
N VAL A 76 28.83 -13.23 -2.39
CA VAL A 76 28.68 -13.83 -1.07
C VAL A 76 29.98 -14.47 -0.59
N ASN A 77 30.16 -14.53 0.73
CA ASN A 77 31.23 -15.30 1.34
C ASN A 77 30.81 -16.77 1.52
N ASP A 78 31.69 -17.59 2.11
CA ASP A 78 31.46 -19.02 2.34
C ASP A 78 30.26 -19.33 3.23
N TRP A 79 29.83 -18.40 4.05
CA TRP A 79 28.62 -18.49 4.88
C TRP A 79 27.35 -18.04 4.16
N GLY A 80 27.45 -17.64 2.88
CA GLY A 80 26.33 -17.09 2.11
C GLY A 80 25.98 -15.63 2.48
N ARG A 81 26.81 -14.95 3.29
CA ARG A 81 26.58 -13.55 3.64
C ARG A 81 26.98 -12.65 2.48
N PRO A 82 26.11 -11.71 2.06
CA PRO A 82 26.43 -10.69 1.08
C PRO A 82 27.64 -9.85 1.52
N VAL A 83 28.64 -9.72 0.66
CA VAL A 83 29.82 -8.88 0.83
C VAL A 83 29.92 -7.80 -0.23
N GLY A 84 29.18 -7.93 -1.33
CA GLY A 84 29.13 -6.95 -2.40
C GLY A 84 28.01 -7.22 -3.39
N TYR A 85 27.79 -6.26 -4.25
CA TYR A 85 26.75 -6.31 -5.28
C TYR A 85 27.33 -5.91 -6.63
N ARG A 86 27.00 -6.65 -7.68
CA ARG A 86 27.29 -6.31 -9.07
C ARG A 86 26.13 -5.47 -9.60
N VAL A 87 26.39 -4.26 -9.96
CA VAL A 87 25.36 -3.26 -10.31
C VAL A 87 25.66 -2.69 -11.67
N TYR A 88 24.69 -2.64 -12.56
CA TYR A 88 24.82 -1.93 -13.83
C TYR A 88 25.09 -0.44 -13.58
N LYS A 89 25.97 0.16 -14.40
CA LYS A 89 26.24 1.61 -14.33
C LYS A 89 25.02 2.43 -14.75
N TYR A 90 24.25 1.92 -15.69
CA TYR A 90 23.03 2.54 -16.21
C TYR A 90 21.89 1.55 -16.15
N HIS A 91 20.66 2.07 -16.07
CA HIS A 91 19.47 1.22 -16.04
C HIS A 91 19.39 0.38 -17.34
N PRO A 92 19.20 -0.95 -17.26
CA PRO A 92 19.20 -1.83 -18.43
C PRO A 92 18.11 -1.50 -19.46
N ALA A 93 17.00 -0.90 -19.05
CA ALA A 93 15.96 -0.41 -19.96
C ALA A 93 16.28 0.94 -20.63
N ASN A 94 17.42 1.58 -20.32
CA ASN A 94 17.81 2.81 -20.97
C ASN A 94 18.43 2.52 -22.33
N MET A 95 17.62 2.57 -23.39
CA MET A 95 18.02 2.24 -24.75
C MET A 95 19.09 3.18 -25.34
N THR A 96 19.26 4.40 -24.80
CA THR A 96 20.24 5.39 -25.30
C THR A 96 21.62 5.25 -24.66
N ARG A 97 21.70 4.65 -23.48
CA ARG A 97 22.94 4.48 -22.71
C ARG A 97 23.10 3.07 -22.13
N PHE A 98 22.51 2.07 -22.79
CA PHE A 98 22.71 0.69 -22.32
C PHE A 98 24.19 0.32 -22.40
N SER A 99 24.74 -0.01 -21.27
CA SER A 99 26.06 -0.59 -21.14
C SER A 99 25.97 -1.78 -20.22
N ALA A 100 26.45 -2.93 -20.67
CA ALA A 100 26.60 -4.13 -19.84
C ALA A 100 27.68 -3.97 -18.77
N GLU A 101 28.25 -2.77 -18.64
CA GLU A 101 29.31 -2.47 -17.69
C GLU A 101 28.79 -2.50 -16.25
N LEU A 102 29.43 -3.30 -15.43
CA LEU A 102 29.08 -3.49 -14.03
C LEU A 102 30.06 -2.75 -13.12
N LYS A 103 29.53 -2.04 -12.13
CA LYS A 103 30.29 -1.59 -10.96
C LYS A 103 30.08 -2.59 -9.81
N THR A 104 31.06 -2.69 -8.92
CA THR A 104 30.92 -3.45 -7.67
C THR A 104 30.71 -2.49 -6.53
N VAL A 105 29.64 -2.68 -5.77
CA VAL A 105 29.31 -1.91 -4.58
C VAL A 105 29.48 -2.82 -3.36
N SER A 106 30.27 -2.37 -2.37
CA SER A 106 30.40 -3.10 -1.10
C SER A 106 29.07 -3.21 -0.37
N ALA A 107 28.82 -4.34 0.30
CA ALA A 107 27.63 -4.56 1.09
C ALA A 107 27.45 -3.53 2.23
N GLU A 108 28.54 -2.93 2.73
CA GLU A 108 28.50 -1.87 3.74
C GLU A 108 27.85 -0.57 3.22
N ASN A 109 27.91 -0.37 1.91
CA ASN A 109 27.33 0.79 1.22
C ASN A 109 26.06 0.46 0.45
N MET A 110 25.50 -0.75 0.61
CA MET A 110 24.29 -1.17 -0.09
C MET A 110 23.24 -1.66 0.89
N LEU A 111 22.11 -1.00 0.92
CA LEU A 111 20.93 -1.49 1.60
C LEU A 111 20.10 -2.30 0.61
N HIS A 112 19.83 -3.54 0.94
CA HIS A 112 19.04 -4.46 0.15
C HIS A 112 17.71 -4.72 0.85
N LEU A 113 16.70 -3.95 0.51
CA LEU A 113 15.33 -4.09 0.99
C LEU A 113 14.63 -5.18 0.18
N ALA A 114 14.50 -6.39 0.73
CA ALA A 114 14.00 -7.56 0.02
C ALA A 114 12.95 -8.34 0.82
N GLN A 115 11.88 -8.72 0.13
CA GLN A 115 10.83 -9.61 0.65
C GLN A 115 11.30 -11.07 0.55
N ARG A 116 11.83 -11.61 1.65
CA ARG A 116 12.33 -12.98 1.71
C ARG A 116 11.33 -13.89 2.43
N LYS A 117 11.10 -15.06 1.87
CA LYS A 117 10.22 -16.10 2.43
C LYS A 117 10.98 -17.34 2.92
N ARG A 118 12.29 -17.43 2.62
CA ARG A 118 13.15 -18.55 2.99
C ARG A 118 14.47 -18.03 3.59
N LEU A 119 15.04 -18.77 4.54
CA LEU A 119 16.20 -18.35 5.33
C LEU A 119 17.44 -18.04 4.47
N HIS A 120 17.73 -18.84 3.45
CA HIS A 120 18.90 -18.67 2.56
C HIS A 120 18.57 -17.98 1.24
N GLN A 121 17.42 -17.34 1.14
CA GLN A 121 17.01 -16.61 -0.03
C GLN A 121 17.77 -15.29 -0.14
N LEU A 122 18.49 -15.07 -1.25
CA LEU A 122 19.23 -13.84 -1.48
C LEU A 122 18.34 -12.73 -2.04
N ARG A 123 17.60 -13.04 -3.13
CA ARG A 123 16.77 -12.07 -3.85
C ARG A 123 15.35 -12.02 -3.28
N GLY A 124 14.68 -10.90 -3.45
CA GLY A 124 13.30 -10.71 -3.03
C GLY A 124 12.28 -11.42 -3.94
N ILE A 125 11.07 -11.63 -3.42
CA ILE A 125 9.91 -12.12 -4.19
C ILE A 125 8.79 -11.11 -4.04
N SER A 126 8.21 -10.70 -5.17
CA SER A 126 7.08 -9.77 -5.21
C SER A 126 5.94 -10.18 -4.26
N LEU A 127 5.34 -9.21 -3.58
CA LEU A 127 4.15 -9.45 -2.76
C LEU A 127 2.98 -9.98 -3.60
N ILE A 128 2.88 -9.52 -4.85
CA ILE A 128 1.79 -9.89 -5.76
C ILE A 128 2.02 -11.19 -6.53
N HIS A 129 3.19 -11.85 -6.37
CA HIS A 129 3.53 -13.05 -7.15
C HIS A 129 2.48 -14.17 -7.05
N GLY A 130 1.84 -14.34 -5.89
CA GLY A 130 0.84 -15.39 -5.67
C GLY A 130 -0.56 -15.05 -6.21
N VAL A 131 -0.78 -13.83 -6.68
CA VAL A 131 -2.08 -13.35 -7.16
C VAL A 131 -2.05 -12.79 -8.59
N ILE A 132 -0.89 -12.75 -9.22
CA ILE A 132 -0.72 -12.12 -10.54
C ILE A 132 -1.55 -12.82 -11.62
N THR A 133 -1.62 -14.15 -11.61
CA THR A 133 -2.47 -14.93 -12.52
C THR A 133 -3.94 -14.61 -12.31
N ARG A 134 -4.39 -14.53 -11.05
CA ARG A 134 -5.78 -14.16 -10.73
C ARG A 134 -6.13 -12.75 -11.21
N LEU A 135 -5.21 -11.81 -11.09
CA LEU A 135 -5.40 -10.44 -11.59
C LEU A 135 -5.50 -10.43 -13.13
N SER A 136 -4.71 -11.26 -13.82
CA SER A 136 -4.83 -11.45 -15.27
C SER A 136 -6.18 -12.06 -15.64
N ASP A 137 -6.59 -13.13 -14.95
CA ASP A 137 -7.87 -13.82 -15.20
C ASP A 137 -9.08 -12.87 -14.99
N ILE A 138 -9.04 -12.04 -13.94
CA ILE A 138 -10.09 -11.02 -13.70
C ILE A 138 -10.17 -10.05 -14.87
N LYS A 139 -9.01 -9.51 -15.29
CA LYS A 139 -8.92 -8.56 -16.40
C LYS A 139 -9.49 -9.16 -17.69
N ASP A 140 -9.04 -10.37 -18.04
CA ASP A 140 -9.43 -11.04 -19.29
C ASP A 140 -10.92 -11.42 -19.28
N TYR A 141 -11.44 -11.82 -18.12
CA TYR A 141 -12.86 -12.09 -17.95
C TYR A 141 -13.72 -10.83 -18.05
N GLU A 142 -13.32 -9.74 -17.35
CA GLU A 142 -14.04 -8.45 -17.44
C GLU A 142 -14.01 -7.88 -18.88
N GLU A 143 -12.90 -8.08 -19.61
CA GLU A 143 -12.82 -7.67 -21.01
C GLU A 143 -13.74 -8.50 -21.90
N SER A 144 -13.76 -9.81 -21.71
CA SER A 144 -14.65 -10.72 -22.44
C SER A 144 -16.14 -10.40 -22.22
N GLU A 145 -16.53 -10.12 -20.96
CA GLU A 145 -17.90 -9.72 -20.65
C GLU A 145 -18.27 -8.35 -21.26
N ARG A 146 -17.34 -7.40 -21.24
CA ARG A 146 -17.52 -6.08 -21.83
C ARG A 146 -17.68 -6.16 -23.36
N VAL A 147 -16.90 -7.03 -24.01
CA VAL A 147 -17.02 -7.29 -25.46
C VAL A 147 -18.35 -7.96 -25.75
N ALA A 148 -18.72 -8.99 -24.97
CA ALA A 148 -20.01 -9.68 -25.14
C ALA A 148 -21.20 -8.74 -24.94
N ALA A 149 -21.15 -7.84 -23.96
CA ALA A 149 -22.17 -6.83 -23.73
C ALA A 149 -22.28 -5.84 -24.92
N ARG A 150 -21.14 -5.43 -25.50
CA ARG A 150 -21.14 -4.58 -26.70
C ARG A 150 -21.77 -5.29 -27.91
N ILE A 151 -21.40 -6.57 -28.12
CA ILE A 151 -22.00 -7.39 -29.18
C ILE A 151 -23.52 -7.53 -28.93
N ALA A 152 -23.92 -7.83 -27.69
CA ALA A 152 -25.33 -7.94 -27.32
C ALA A 152 -26.12 -6.63 -27.56
N ALA A 153 -25.50 -5.48 -27.27
CA ALA A 153 -26.12 -4.17 -27.52
C ALA A 153 -26.18 -3.79 -29.02
N ALA A 154 -25.26 -4.34 -29.81
CA ALA A 154 -25.21 -4.12 -31.26
C ALA A 154 -25.98 -5.20 -32.05
N LEU A 155 -26.79 -6.02 -31.36
CA LEU A 155 -27.40 -7.19 -31.93
C LEU A 155 -28.21 -6.87 -33.16
N GLY A 156 -27.72 -7.50 -34.21
CA GLY A 156 -28.48 -7.76 -35.40
C GLY A 156 -29.40 -8.99 -35.27
N PHE A 157 -30.36 -9.02 -36.09
CA PHE A 157 -31.18 -10.20 -36.31
C PHE A 157 -30.47 -11.12 -37.31
N TYR A 158 -30.65 -12.42 -37.18
CA TYR A 158 -30.26 -13.35 -38.24
C TYR A 158 -31.52 -13.94 -38.88
N ILE A 159 -31.47 -14.11 -40.20
CA ILE A 159 -32.59 -14.76 -40.92
C ILE A 159 -32.31 -16.25 -40.94
N LYS A 160 -33.14 -17.00 -40.22
CA LYS A 160 -33.15 -18.45 -40.25
C LYS A 160 -33.91 -18.91 -41.52
N ARG A 161 -33.24 -19.63 -42.40
CA ARG A 161 -33.89 -20.25 -43.55
C ARG A 161 -34.38 -21.62 -43.15
N GLY A 162 -35.68 -21.89 -43.39
CA GLY A 162 -36.25 -23.22 -43.15
C GLY A 162 -35.63 -24.27 -44.11
N ASP A 163 -35.84 -25.55 -43.80
CA ASP A 163 -35.33 -26.67 -44.58
C ASP A 163 -35.74 -26.54 -46.04
N ALA A 164 -34.78 -26.79 -46.92
CA ALA A 164 -34.92 -26.74 -48.38
C ALA A 164 -35.91 -27.83 -48.99
N GLN A 165 -36.69 -28.51 -48.13
CA GLN A 165 -37.63 -29.55 -48.56
C GLN A 165 -38.94 -29.03 -49.15
N SER A 166 -39.12 -27.72 -49.26
CA SER A 166 -40.27 -27.16 -50.04
C SER A 166 -39.79 -26.64 -51.40
N LEU A 167 -38.78 -27.27 -51.98
CA LEU A 167 -38.50 -27.09 -53.39
C LEU A 167 -39.55 -27.87 -54.21
N GLY A 168 -40.37 -27.13 -54.91
CA GLY A 168 -41.24 -27.76 -55.90
C GLY A 168 -40.49 -28.56 -56.95
N ASP A 169 -41.11 -29.49 -57.57
CA ASP A 169 -40.63 -30.53 -58.49
C ASP A 169 -39.91 -30.00 -59.75
N ASP A 170 -39.54 -28.75 -59.86
CA ASP A 170 -39.02 -28.12 -61.07
C ASP A 170 -37.46 -27.86 -61.04
N GLY A 171 -36.73 -28.46 -60.15
CA GLY A 171 -35.31 -28.74 -60.32
C GLY A 171 -34.32 -27.59 -60.61
N GLU A 172 -34.74 -26.35 -60.68
CA GLU A 172 -33.81 -25.21 -60.88
C GLU A 172 -33.41 -24.52 -59.56
N PHE A 173 -32.24 -24.83 -59.11
CA PHE A 173 -31.54 -24.08 -58.06
C PHE A 173 -31.12 -22.73 -58.64
N SER A 174 -31.92 -21.73 -58.50
CA SER A 174 -31.49 -20.36 -58.72
C SER A 174 -30.79 -19.88 -57.43
N PRO A 175 -29.48 -19.59 -57.50
CA PRO A 175 -28.79 -19.00 -56.34
C PRO A 175 -29.49 -17.68 -55.99
N PRO A 176 -29.81 -17.41 -54.75
CA PRO A 176 -30.49 -16.17 -54.36
C PRO A 176 -29.60 -15.00 -54.73
N GLY A 177 -30.08 -14.14 -55.60
CA GLY A 177 -29.42 -12.93 -56.04
C GLY A 177 -29.13 -12.01 -54.85
N GLY A 178 -27.89 -11.54 -54.81
CA GLY A 178 -27.47 -10.39 -54.03
C GLY A 178 -27.47 -10.56 -52.50
N GLN A 179 -26.39 -10.19 -51.84
CA GLN A 179 -26.39 -9.96 -50.39
C GLN A 179 -27.44 -8.87 -50.09
N ARG A 180 -28.49 -9.23 -49.34
CA ARG A 180 -29.42 -8.24 -48.80
C ARG A 180 -28.71 -7.55 -47.64
N HIS A 181 -28.54 -6.24 -47.75
CA HIS A 181 -28.14 -5.40 -46.64
C HIS A 181 -29.42 -4.88 -45.97
N TYR A 182 -29.61 -5.21 -44.70
CA TYR A 182 -30.63 -4.63 -43.87
C TYR A 182 -30.00 -3.57 -42.97
N ASP A 183 -30.47 -2.34 -43.08
CA ASP A 183 -30.11 -1.29 -42.14
C ASP A 183 -30.88 -1.55 -40.84
N ILE A 184 -30.15 -1.57 -39.72
CA ILE A 184 -30.74 -1.80 -38.41
C ILE A 184 -30.97 -0.45 -37.75
N ALA A 185 -32.25 -0.10 -37.53
CA ALA A 185 -32.61 1.09 -36.75
C ALA A 185 -33.66 0.72 -35.68
N PRO A 186 -33.65 1.40 -34.51
CA PRO A 186 -34.66 1.18 -33.48
C PRO A 186 -36.08 1.41 -34.01
N GLY A 187 -36.97 0.42 -33.86
CA GLY A 187 -38.38 0.51 -34.30
C GLY A 187 -38.65 0.12 -35.73
N MET A 188 -37.66 -0.41 -36.47
CA MET A 188 -37.91 -0.94 -37.82
C MET A 188 -38.74 -2.22 -37.77
N ILE A 189 -39.70 -2.32 -38.70
CA ILE A 189 -40.52 -3.51 -38.97
C ILE A 189 -39.95 -4.18 -40.22
N TYR A 190 -39.56 -5.47 -40.09
CA TYR A 190 -39.07 -6.27 -41.20
C TYR A 190 -40.28 -7.07 -41.80
N ASP A 191 -40.87 -6.59 -42.85
CA ASP A 191 -41.98 -7.22 -43.57
C ASP A 191 -41.56 -7.88 -44.88
N ASP A 192 -40.27 -7.84 -45.24
CA ASP A 192 -39.70 -8.37 -46.48
C ASP A 192 -39.10 -9.79 -46.28
N LEU A 193 -39.71 -10.60 -45.42
CA LEU A 193 -39.35 -12.01 -45.22
C LEU A 193 -39.98 -12.90 -46.27
N ARG A 194 -39.18 -13.80 -46.86
CA ARG A 194 -39.70 -14.78 -47.83
C ARG A 194 -40.42 -15.93 -47.11
N PRO A 195 -41.35 -16.64 -47.79
CA PRO A 195 -41.94 -17.86 -47.22
C PRO A 195 -40.86 -18.85 -46.76
N GLY A 196 -40.89 -19.26 -45.48
CA GLY A 196 -39.94 -20.15 -44.87
C GLY A 196 -38.70 -19.46 -44.24
N GLU A 197 -38.60 -18.15 -44.35
CA GLU A 197 -37.62 -17.39 -43.59
C GLU A 197 -38.24 -16.95 -42.25
N ASP A 198 -37.46 -17.15 -41.16
CA ASP A 198 -37.83 -16.71 -39.80
C ASP A 198 -36.75 -15.77 -39.27
N LEU A 199 -37.19 -14.76 -38.51
CA LEU A 199 -36.28 -13.78 -37.93
C LEU A 199 -35.90 -14.24 -36.54
N GLY A 200 -34.68 -14.71 -36.38
CA GLY A 200 -34.11 -15.02 -35.06
C GLY A 200 -33.40 -13.82 -34.50
N MET A 201 -33.69 -13.48 -33.26
CA MET A 201 -32.82 -12.60 -32.49
C MET A 201 -31.64 -13.42 -31.95
N VAL A 202 -30.44 -12.88 -32.04
CA VAL A 202 -29.30 -13.47 -31.34
C VAL A 202 -29.52 -13.19 -29.86
N GLU A 203 -30.18 -14.11 -29.14
CA GLU A 203 -30.33 -14.04 -27.70
C GLU A 203 -28.92 -14.21 -27.06
N SER A 204 -28.42 -13.15 -26.52
CA SER A 204 -27.22 -13.22 -25.68
C SER A 204 -27.67 -13.29 -24.23
N ASN A 205 -27.39 -14.40 -23.55
CA ASN A 205 -27.53 -14.50 -22.07
C ASN A 205 -26.48 -13.65 -21.32
N ARG A 206 -25.99 -12.62 -21.98
CA ARG A 206 -24.99 -11.70 -21.45
C ARG A 206 -25.59 -10.29 -21.31
N PRO A 207 -25.22 -9.51 -20.25
CA PRO A 207 -24.14 -9.76 -19.28
C PRO A 207 -24.50 -10.85 -18.28
N ASN A 208 -23.47 -11.61 -17.86
CA ASN A 208 -23.62 -12.69 -16.88
C ASN A 208 -24.04 -12.13 -15.51
N VAL A 209 -25.17 -12.56 -14.98
CA VAL A 209 -25.69 -12.13 -13.67
C VAL A 209 -24.74 -12.49 -12.51
N HIS A 210 -23.90 -13.52 -12.68
CA HIS A 210 -22.93 -13.96 -11.70
C HIS A 210 -21.56 -13.26 -11.81
N LEU A 211 -21.37 -12.32 -12.73
CA LEU A 211 -20.12 -11.58 -12.89
C LEU A 211 -19.67 -10.92 -11.58
N TYR A 212 -20.61 -10.29 -10.88
CA TYR A 212 -20.32 -9.60 -9.62
C TYR A 212 -19.83 -10.57 -8.54
N GLU A 213 -20.47 -11.70 -8.35
CA GLU A 213 -20.09 -12.71 -7.36
C GLU A 213 -18.73 -13.34 -7.67
N PHE A 214 -18.49 -13.69 -8.92
CA PHE A 214 -17.21 -14.22 -9.37
C PHE A 214 -16.07 -13.21 -9.14
N ARG A 215 -16.26 -11.97 -9.58
CA ARG A 215 -15.30 -10.89 -9.38
C ARG A 215 -14.97 -10.69 -7.90
N ASN A 216 -15.99 -10.64 -7.04
CA ASN A 216 -15.80 -10.45 -5.62
C ASN A 216 -15.05 -11.63 -4.96
N GLY A 217 -15.34 -12.85 -5.36
CA GLY A 217 -14.60 -14.03 -4.94
C GLY A 217 -13.12 -13.96 -5.30
N GLN A 218 -12.81 -13.55 -6.52
CA GLN A 218 -11.42 -13.37 -6.97
C GLN A 218 -10.73 -12.21 -6.24
N MET A 219 -11.41 -11.07 -6.05
CA MET A 219 -10.86 -9.92 -5.32
C MET A 219 -10.58 -10.22 -3.84
N ARG A 220 -11.40 -11.05 -3.19
CA ARG A 220 -11.13 -11.55 -1.84
C ARG A 220 -9.88 -12.41 -1.80
N ALA A 221 -9.68 -13.27 -2.79
CA ALA A 221 -8.47 -14.08 -2.89
C ALA A 221 -7.21 -13.22 -3.16
N VAL A 222 -7.34 -12.15 -3.95
CA VAL A 222 -6.27 -11.15 -4.16
C VAL A 222 -5.95 -10.42 -2.85
N ALA A 223 -6.96 -9.97 -2.12
CA ALA A 223 -6.80 -9.30 -0.83
C ALA A 223 -6.08 -10.22 0.19
N ALA A 224 -6.51 -11.46 0.31
CA ALA A 224 -5.86 -12.46 1.18
C ALA A 224 -4.41 -12.71 0.77
N GLY A 225 -4.11 -12.85 -0.53
CA GLY A 225 -2.76 -13.11 -1.03
C GLY A 225 -1.81 -11.93 -0.88
N THR A 226 -2.31 -10.71 -0.88
CA THR A 226 -1.53 -9.48 -0.70
C THR A 226 -1.54 -8.95 0.74
N ARG A 227 -2.27 -9.61 1.66
CA ARG A 227 -2.52 -9.14 3.03
C ARG A 227 -3.16 -7.75 3.08
N GLY A 228 -3.91 -7.42 2.03
CA GLY A 228 -4.65 -6.16 1.95
C GLY A 228 -6.09 -6.30 2.45
N SER A 229 -6.71 -5.17 2.78
CA SER A 229 -8.14 -5.12 3.08
C SER A 229 -8.95 -5.30 1.78
N TYR A 230 -9.87 -6.27 1.77
CA TYR A 230 -10.79 -6.48 0.64
C TYR A 230 -11.62 -5.22 0.37
N SER A 231 -12.21 -4.65 1.41
CA SER A 231 -13.04 -3.45 1.29
C SER A 231 -12.27 -2.28 0.66
N SER A 232 -11.00 -2.12 1.02
CA SER A 232 -10.15 -1.06 0.47
C SER A 232 -9.74 -1.32 -0.99
N ILE A 233 -9.43 -2.58 -1.35
CA ILE A 233 -9.00 -2.97 -2.69
C ILE A 233 -10.19 -2.93 -3.66
N ALA A 234 -11.33 -3.50 -3.27
CA ALA A 234 -12.53 -3.58 -4.10
C ALA A 234 -13.39 -2.31 -4.07
N ARG A 235 -13.12 -1.37 -3.14
CA ARG A 235 -13.98 -0.22 -2.84
C ARG A 235 -15.41 -0.63 -2.48
N ASP A 236 -15.55 -1.81 -1.87
CA ASP A 236 -16.81 -2.40 -1.47
C ASP A 236 -16.92 -2.34 0.07
N TYR A 237 -17.75 -1.44 0.55
CA TYR A 237 -17.97 -1.19 1.98
C TYR A 237 -19.32 -1.74 2.46
N ASN A 238 -19.92 -2.69 1.71
CA ASN A 238 -21.18 -3.35 2.04
C ASN A 238 -21.02 -4.40 3.16
N GLY A 239 -20.67 -3.95 4.34
CA GLY A 239 -20.49 -4.82 5.51
C GLY A 239 -21.07 -4.17 6.76
N THR A 240 -21.25 -4.95 7.82
CA THR A 240 -21.59 -4.40 9.14
C THR A 240 -20.40 -3.61 9.70
N TYR A 241 -20.68 -2.61 10.53
CA TYR A 241 -19.65 -1.84 11.23
C TYR A 241 -18.63 -2.74 11.96
N SER A 242 -19.10 -3.80 12.61
CA SER A 242 -18.25 -4.75 13.33
C SER A 242 -17.32 -5.51 12.41
N SER A 243 -17.81 -5.99 11.24
CA SER A 243 -16.98 -6.73 10.28
C SER A 243 -15.92 -5.84 9.62
N GLN A 244 -16.28 -4.62 9.26
CA GLN A 244 -15.33 -3.64 8.70
C GLN A 244 -14.27 -3.22 9.71
N ARG A 245 -14.66 -3.08 10.98
CA ARG A 245 -13.71 -2.82 12.07
C ARG A 245 -12.72 -3.95 12.26
N GLN A 246 -13.19 -5.21 12.26
CA GLN A 246 -12.34 -6.38 12.37
C GLN A 246 -11.34 -6.44 11.21
N GLU A 247 -11.80 -6.25 9.99
CA GLU A 247 -10.96 -6.19 8.79
C GLU A 247 -9.87 -5.11 8.90
N LEU A 248 -10.22 -3.93 9.40
CA LEU A 248 -9.28 -2.83 9.59
C LEU A 248 -8.20 -3.18 10.62
N VAL A 249 -8.58 -3.76 11.76
CA VAL A 249 -7.64 -4.20 12.81
C VAL A 249 -6.65 -5.23 12.27
N GLU A 250 -7.14 -6.28 11.60
CA GLU A 250 -6.30 -7.33 11.01
C GLU A 250 -5.35 -6.78 9.94
N SER A 251 -5.84 -5.86 9.10
CA SER A 251 -5.02 -5.21 8.07
C SER A 251 -3.89 -4.39 8.69
N PHE A 252 -4.16 -3.67 9.78
CA PHE A 252 -3.14 -2.86 10.47
C PHE A 252 -2.07 -3.69 11.17
N GLU A 253 -2.39 -4.87 11.67
CA GLU A 253 -1.37 -5.81 12.15
C GLU A 253 -0.39 -6.19 11.03
N GLY A 254 -0.90 -6.49 9.84
CA GLY A 254 -0.09 -6.75 8.66
C GLY A 254 0.76 -5.53 8.24
N TYR A 255 0.19 -4.34 8.27
CA TYR A 255 0.92 -3.10 7.96
C TYR A 255 1.99 -2.78 8.98
N ASN A 256 1.79 -3.04 10.26
CA ASN A 256 2.80 -2.89 11.31
C ASN A 256 4.03 -3.77 11.05
N VAL A 257 3.84 -5.01 10.61
CA VAL A 257 4.94 -5.91 10.23
C VAL A 257 5.73 -5.32 9.05
N LEU A 258 5.06 -4.78 8.03
CA LEU A 258 5.71 -4.12 6.90
C LEU A 258 6.44 -2.84 7.30
N GLN A 259 5.87 -2.05 8.21
CA GLN A 259 6.52 -0.86 8.75
C GLN A 259 7.82 -1.21 9.50
N GLN A 260 7.76 -2.20 10.37
CA GLN A 260 8.93 -2.67 11.12
C GLN A 260 10.02 -3.21 10.19
N TRP A 261 9.62 -3.96 9.17
CA TRP A 261 10.51 -4.47 8.15
C TRP A 261 11.20 -3.32 7.38
N PHE A 262 10.43 -2.32 6.92
CA PHE A 262 10.97 -1.15 6.22
C PHE A 262 11.91 -0.33 7.11
N VAL A 263 11.49 -0.04 8.33
CA VAL A 263 12.30 0.69 9.30
C VAL A 263 13.61 -0.05 9.60
N GLY A 264 13.53 -1.36 9.80
CA GLY A 264 14.70 -2.20 10.12
C GLY A 264 15.71 -2.30 8.99
N GLN A 265 15.24 -2.43 7.75
CA GLN A 265 16.12 -2.65 6.59
C GLN A 265 16.50 -1.36 5.84
N HIS A 266 15.77 -0.27 6.02
CA HIS A 266 16.03 0.98 5.31
C HIS A 266 16.18 2.20 6.24
N SER A 267 15.11 2.65 6.92
CA SER A 267 15.11 3.95 7.58
C SER A 267 16.16 4.04 8.70
N ARG A 268 16.30 2.98 9.52
CA ARG A 268 17.29 2.94 10.60
C ARG A 268 18.73 2.88 10.09
N PRO A 269 19.10 2.01 9.12
CA PRO A 269 20.43 2.03 8.52
C PRO A 269 20.79 3.35 7.85
N VAL A 270 19.85 3.96 7.11
CA VAL A 270 20.04 5.28 6.48
C VAL A 270 20.34 6.35 7.55
N TYR A 271 19.53 6.40 8.60
CA TYR A 271 19.72 7.36 9.68
C TYR A 271 21.09 7.20 10.36
N ARG A 272 21.48 5.97 10.68
CA ARG A 272 22.79 5.67 11.31
C ARG A 272 23.93 6.07 10.40
N ALA A 273 23.85 5.79 9.10
CA ALA A 273 24.87 6.14 8.15
C ALA A 273 24.98 7.67 7.96
N TRP A 274 23.85 8.35 7.89
CA TRP A 274 23.79 9.81 7.82
C TRP A 274 24.36 10.46 9.10
N LEU A 275 23.96 9.97 10.28
CA LEU A 275 24.44 10.49 11.56
C LEU A 275 25.95 10.35 11.69
N ALA A 276 26.50 9.20 11.31
CA ALA A 276 27.96 9.00 11.31
C ALA A 276 28.67 10.03 10.41
N MET A 277 28.14 10.30 9.22
CA MET A 277 28.67 11.32 8.32
C MET A 277 28.49 12.75 8.86
N ALA A 278 27.35 13.04 9.50
CA ALA A 278 27.09 14.33 10.12
C ALA A 278 28.10 14.66 11.23
N LEU A 279 28.35 13.70 12.12
CA LEU A 279 29.36 13.84 13.18
C LEU A 279 30.77 14.03 12.61
N LEU A 280 31.13 13.29 11.56
CA LEU A 280 32.42 13.45 10.86
C LEU A 280 32.54 14.81 10.14
N SER A 281 31.42 15.40 9.76
CA SER A 281 31.39 16.70 9.07
C SER A 281 31.33 17.89 10.02
N GLY A 282 31.53 17.68 11.33
CA GLY A 282 31.61 18.74 12.32
C GLY A 282 30.24 19.27 12.79
N VAL A 283 29.17 18.49 12.65
CA VAL A 283 27.89 18.82 13.30
C VAL A 283 28.11 18.74 14.82
N GLU A 284 27.95 19.85 15.48
CA GLU A 284 28.15 19.93 16.93
C GLU A 284 27.02 19.23 17.68
N VAL A 285 27.38 18.40 18.65
CA VAL A 285 26.46 17.79 19.61
C VAL A 285 26.47 18.63 20.89
N PRO A 286 25.29 19.04 21.38
CA PRO A 286 25.25 19.76 22.66
C PRO A 286 25.97 18.99 23.76
N PRO A 287 26.72 19.66 24.65
CA PRO A 287 27.58 19.00 25.64
C PRO A 287 26.81 18.21 26.71
N ASP A 288 25.53 18.47 26.86
CA ASP A 288 24.59 17.77 27.75
C ASP A 288 23.95 16.52 27.14
N VAL A 289 24.26 16.22 25.87
CA VAL A 289 23.72 15.07 25.15
C VAL A 289 24.77 13.97 25.01
N ASP A 290 24.46 12.76 25.51
CA ASP A 290 25.29 11.59 25.23
C ASP A 290 25.23 11.27 23.71
N PRO A 291 26.39 11.32 23.00
CA PRO A 291 26.43 11.02 21.56
C PRO A 291 25.87 9.65 21.19
N ASN A 292 25.97 8.65 22.10
CA ASN A 292 25.39 7.33 21.85
C ASN A 292 23.85 7.35 21.83
N SER A 293 23.24 8.27 22.58
CA SER A 293 21.79 8.42 22.62
C SER A 293 21.20 8.85 21.25
N LEU A 294 22.00 9.51 20.41
CA LEU A 294 21.59 9.95 19.07
C LEU A 294 21.25 8.78 18.16
N TYR A 295 21.83 7.59 18.40
CA TYR A 295 21.53 6.37 17.64
C TYR A 295 20.21 5.71 18.05
N ASN A 296 19.57 6.16 19.15
CA ASN A 296 18.30 5.65 19.67
C ASN A 296 17.10 6.38 19.10
N ALA A 297 17.10 6.63 17.79
CA ALA A 297 15.99 7.29 17.10
C ALA A 297 14.70 6.47 17.17
N LEU A 298 13.60 7.13 17.46
CA LEU A 298 12.26 6.56 17.42
C LEU A 298 11.69 6.72 16.01
N TYR A 299 11.22 5.61 15.45
CA TYR A 299 10.56 5.59 14.14
C TYR A 299 9.06 5.40 14.33
N LEU A 300 8.30 6.39 13.93
CA LEU A 300 6.83 6.38 14.00
C LEU A 300 6.28 6.33 12.58
N GLY A 301 5.57 5.24 12.29
CA GLY A 301 4.83 5.09 11.05
C GLY A 301 3.38 5.58 11.20
N PRO A 302 2.59 5.50 10.11
CA PRO A 302 1.16 5.70 10.18
C PRO A 302 0.53 4.76 11.21
N VAL A 303 -0.37 5.28 12.02
CA VAL A 303 -1.09 4.51 13.03
C VAL A 303 -2.51 4.26 12.57
N MET A 304 -3.14 3.23 13.14
CA MET A 304 -4.55 2.93 12.89
C MET A 304 -5.42 4.15 13.20
N PRO A 305 -6.27 4.60 12.25
CA PRO A 305 -7.23 5.67 12.50
C PRO A 305 -8.19 5.28 13.62
N TRP A 306 -8.61 6.27 14.41
CA TRP A 306 -9.69 6.03 15.36
C TRP A 306 -11.01 5.79 14.63
N ILE A 307 -11.68 4.72 14.99
CA ILE A 307 -13.00 4.39 14.47
C ILE A 307 -14.08 5.09 15.33
N ASP A 308 -13.92 5.06 16.65
CA ASP A 308 -14.75 5.76 17.61
C ASP A 308 -13.85 6.57 18.56
N PRO A 309 -13.55 7.83 18.22
CA PRO A 309 -12.61 8.63 18.98
C PRO A 309 -12.98 8.79 20.47
N GLY A 310 -14.28 8.88 20.78
CA GLY A 310 -14.75 9.04 22.15
C GLY A 310 -14.50 7.81 23.01
N LYS A 311 -14.88 6.64 22.52
CA LYS A 311 -14.66 5.36 23.24
C LYS A 311 -13.18 5.03 23.39
N GLU A 312 -12.39 5.23 22.34
CA GLU A 312 -10.94 4.96 22.36
C GLU A 312 -10.21 5.90 23.31
N ALA A 313 -10.54 7.20 23.31
CA ALA A 313 -9.97 8.16 24.24
C ALA A 313 -10.30 7.83 25.70
N ASN A 314 -11.54 7.42 25.98
CA ASN A 314 -11.96 7.00 27.31
C ASN A 314 -11.27 5.70 27.76
N ALA A 315 -11.10 4.74 26.85
CA ALA A 315 -10.38 3.51 27.13
C ALA A 315 -8.91 3.79 27.49
N TRP A 316 -8.21 4.64 26.70
CA TRP A 316 -6.83 5.04 27.02
C TRP A 316 -6.74 5.79 28.35
N LYS A 317 -7.69 6.72 28.62
CA LYS A 317 -7.76 7.44 29.90
C LYS A 317 -7.93 6.46 31.08
N ALA A 318 -8.76 5.43 30.94
CA ALA A 318 -8.94 4.39 31.95
C ALA A 318 -7.67 3.55 32.16
N ILE A 319 -7.00 3.12 31.08
CA ILE A 319 -5.76 2.35 31.11
C ILE A 319 -4.65 3.13 31.82
N VAL A 320 -4.45 4.41 31.46
CA VAL A 320 -3.44 5.27 32.08
C VAL A 320 -3.76 5.54 33.56
N ARG A 321 -5.02 5.83 33.90
CA ARG A 321 -5.44 6.02 35.28
C ARG A 321 -5.36 4.76 36.14
N GLY A 322 -5.62 3.60 35.54
CA GLY A 322 -5.49 2.29 36.18
C GLY A 322 -4.03 1.81 36.35
N GLY A 323 -3.05 2.55 35.84
CA GLY A 323 -1.64 2.19 35.92
C GLY A 323 -1.21 1.04 34.99
N ALA A 324 -2.13 0.58 34.11
CA ALA A 324 -1.82 -0.48 33.14
C ALA A 324 -1.13 0.03 31.87
N GLY A 325 -0.99 1.35 31.72
CA GLY A 325 -0.29 1.99 30.62
C GLY A 325 0.19 3.38 31.01
N THR A 326 0.97 4.01 30.13
CA THR A 326 1.56 5.32 30.34
C THR A 326 1.06 6.34 29.31
N GLU A 327 1.14 7.66 29.66
CA GLU A 327 0.89 8.73 28.69
C GLU A 327 1.83 8.65 27.48
N ALA A 328 3.05 8.14 27.69
CA ALA A 328 4.02 7.97 26.64
C ALA A 328 3.62 6.86 25.65
N GLU A 329 3.05 5.76 26.12
CA GLU A 329 2.48 4.71 25.29
C GLU A 329 1.28 5.21 24.50
N TRP A 330 0.38 5.96 25.15
CA TRP A 330 -0.76 6.56 24.47
C TRP A 330 -0.30 7.52 23.35
N ALA A 331 0.68 8.39 23.62
CA ALA A 331 1.23 9.27 22.59
C ALA A 331 1.83 8.50 21.42
N ARG A 332 2.60 7.40 21.68
CA ARG A 332 3.16 6.54 20.64
C ARG A 332 2.08 5.82 19.85
N ALA A 333 1.05 5.30 20.51
CA ALA A 333 -0.10 4.67 19.84
C ALA A 333 -0.84 5.63 18.90
N ARG A 334 -0.67 6.93 19.10
CA ARG A 334 -1.20 8.00 18.22
C ARG A 334 -0.17 8.53 17.22
N GLY A 335 0.98 7.86 17.08
CA GLY A 335 2.05 8.30 16.17
C GLY A 335 2.74 9.60 16.59
N LYS A 336 2.65 9.97 17.86
CA LYS A 336 3.26 11.18 18.42
C LYS A 336 4.51 10.85 19.21
N ASN A 337 5.49 11.75 19.16
CA ASN A 337 6.65 11.66 20.06
C ASN A 337 6.22 12.13 21.47
N PRO A 338 6.31 11.29 22.52
CA PRO A 338 5.88 11.64 23.86
C PRO A 338 6.60 12.88 24.44
N GLN A 339 7.87 13.03 24.16
CA GLN A 339 8.66 14.16 24.62
C GLN A 339 8.19 15.47 23.97
N GLU A 340 7.92 15.44 22.68
CA GLU A 340 7.44 16.60 21.94
C GLU A 340 6.02 17.01 22.38
N VAL A 341 5.14 16.03 22.61
CA VAL A 341 3.80 16.29 23.19
C VAL A 341 3.93 16.99 24.55
N LYS A 342 4.81 16.51 25.45
CA LYS A 342 5.00 17.14 26.76
C LYS A 342 5.59 18.56 26.65
N ARG A 343 6.56 18.77 25.78
CA ARG A 343 7.14 20.10 25.52
C ARG A 343 6.10 21.07 24.95
N GLN A 344 5.25 20.58 24.06
CA GLN A 344 4.19 21.39 23.48
C GLN A 344 3.14 21.78 24.55
N ARG A 345 2.70 20.83 25.36
CA ARG A 345 1.77 21.08 26.46
C ARG A 345 2.36 22.08 27.47
N LEU A 346 3.64 21.97 27.80
CA LEU A 346 4.30 22.94 28.69
C LEU A 346 4.19 24.35 28.12
N ARG A 347 4.58 24.54 26.84
CA ARG A 347 4.50 25.85 26.18
C ARG A 347 3.09 26.39 26.15
N GLU A 348 2.10 25.56 25.84
CA GLU A 348 0.68 25.96 25.81
C GLU A 348 0.17 26.35 27.20
N THR A 349 0.52 25.58 28.23
CA THR A 349 0.14 25.89 29.60
C THR A 349 0.76 27.21 30.09
N GLU A 350 2.03 27.45 29.80
CA GLU A 350 2.69 28.71 30.12
C GLU A 350 2.06 29.89 29.40
N PHE A 351 1.79 29.76 28.10
CA PHE A 351 1.12 30.78 27.31
C PHE A 351 -0.30 31.09 27.85
N ASN A 352 -1.07 30.04 28.15
CA ASN A 352 -2.43 30.20 28.70
C ASN A 352 -2.39 30.95 30.03
N ARG A 353 -1.48 30.63 30.94
CA ARG A 353 -1.31 31.33 32.22
C ARG A 353 -0.92 32.79 32.03
N GLN A 354 -0.02 33.08 31.11
CA GLN A 354 0.39 34.46 30.81
C GLN A 354 -0.74 35.33 30.26
N HIS A 355 -1.69 34.74 29.53
CA HIS A 355 -2.79 35.44 28.89
C HIS A 355 -4.15 35.27 29.62
N GLY A 356 -4.16 34.64 30.81
CA GLY A 356 -5.40 34.43 31.58
C GLY A 356 -6.40 33.48 30.92
N LEU A 357 -5.93 32.61 29.98
CA LEU A 357 -6.77 31.63 29.34
C LEU A 357 -6.92 30.40 30.23
N VAL A 358 -8.18 29.99 30.47
CA VAL A 358 -8.51 28.84 31.32
C VAL A 358 -9.19 27.77 30.47
N PHE A 359 -8.54 26.61 30.40
CA PHE A 359 -9.09 25.42 29.74
C PHE A 359 -9.19 24.27 30.75
N ASP A 360 -10.19 23.41 30.59
CA ASP A 360 -10.40 22.18 31.37
C ASP A 360 -9.30 21.12 31.15
N SER A 361 -8.49 21.29 30.10
CA SER A 361 -7.32 20.46 29.81
C SER A 361 -6.13 20.69 30.76
N ASP A 362 -6.11 21.77 31.55
CA ASP A 362 -5.15 22.01 32.62
C ASP A 362 -5.69 21.51 33.96
N ALA A 363 -5.24 20.33 34.38
CA ALA A 363 -5.66 19.73 35.66
C ALA A 363 -5.33 20.61 36.92
N ALA A 364 -4.42 21.57 36.79
CA ALA A 364 -4.13 22.51 37.86
C ALA A 364 -5.27 23.55 38.07
N ASN A 365 -6.14 23.70 37.08
CA ASN A 365 -7.29 24.59 37.14
C ASN A 365 -8.58 23.88 37.66
N ASP A 366 -8.49 22.61 38.03
CA ASP A 366 -9.62 21.83 38.54
C ASP A 366 -10.00 22.30 39.94
N LYS A 367 -10.65 23.49 40.04
CA LYS A 367 -11.31 23.96 41.24
C LYS A 367 -12.70 23.29 41.32
N GLY A 368 -12.68 22.02 41.72
CA GLY A 368 -13.88 21.28 42.05
C GLY A 368 -14.56 20.65 40.84
N ALA A 369 -14.73 19.36 40.90
CA ALA A 369 -15.59 18.61 40.01
C ALA A 369 -16.93 19.32 39.85
N MET A 370 -17.28 19.72 38.62
CA MET A 370 -18.69 20.04 38.35
C MET A 370 -19.53 18.86 38.84
N PRO A 371 -20.55 19.10 39.66
CA PRO A 371 -21.44 18.02 40.08
C PRO A 371 -21.98 17.36 38.82
N ASP A 372 -21.93 16.05 38.81
CA ASP A 372 -22.45 15.22 37.75
C ASP A 372 -23.90 15.62 37.47
N ALA A 373 -24.15 16.28 36.33
CA ALA A 373 -25.48 16.74 35.94
C ALA A 373 -26.48 15.59 35.75
N THR A 374 -26.03 14.35 35.95
CA THR A 374 -26.85 13.13 35.92
C THR A 374 -27.13 12.55 37.30
N ALA A 375 -26.66 13.18 38.37
CA ALA A 375 -27.05 12.77 39.73
C ALA A 375 -28.53 13.16 39.97
N LYS A 376 -29.40 12.17 39.92
CA LYS A 376 -30.81 12.36 40.36
C LYS A 376 -30.82 12.94 41.76
N PRO A 377 -31.67 13.94 42.05
CA PRO A 377 -31.85 14.46 43.40
C PRO A 377 -32.19 13.29 44.34
N LYS A 378 -31.47 13.16 45.44
CA LYS A 378 -31.90 12.29 46.52
C LYS A 378 -33.26 12.77 46.98
N ASP A 379 -34.25 11.90 46.83
CA ASP A 379 -35.60 12.13 47.34
C ASP A 379 -35.54 12.01 48.89
N ASP A 380 -35.44 13.17 49.54
CA ASP A 380 -35.42 13.32 51.00
C ASP A 380 -36.85 13.27 51.53
N ARG A 381 -37.64 12.26 51.16
CA ARG A 381 -38.89 11.97 51.83
C ARG A 381 -38.57 11.17 53.09
N ARG A 382 -38.53 11.85 54.22
CA ARG A 382 -38.70 11.24 55.53
C ARG A 382 -40.12 10.65 55.59
N GLU A 383 -40.18 9.33 55.72
CA GLU A 383 -41.45 8.71 56.18
C GLU A 383 -41.80 9.24 57.57
N PRO A 384 -43.06 9.56 57.85
CA PRO A 384 -43.49 9.90 59.21
C PRO A 384 -43.46 8.62 60.04
N ASP A 385 -42.86 8.74 61.21
CA ASP A 385 -42.97 7.75 62.28
C ASP A 385 -44.44 7.58 62.64
N ASP A 386 -45.02 6.42 62.41
CA ASP A 386 -46.27 6.00 63.04
C ASP A 386 -45.92 5.23 64.34
N ASP A 387 -45.89 5.99 65.41
CA ASP A 387 -46.16 5.48 66.77
C ASP A 387 -47.67 5.57 67.00
N ASP A 388 -48.36 4.39 67.05
CA ASP A 388 -49.38 3.98 68.07
C ASP A 388 -49.79 2.51 67.81
#